data_96813125f8fd0e53d1d25d64446774ab
#
_entry.id   96813125f8fd0e53d1d25d64446774ab
#
_cell.length_a   1.000
_cell.length_b   1.000
_cell.length_c   1.000
_cell.angle_alpha   90.00
_cell.angle_beta   90.00
_cell.angle_gamma   90.00
#
_symmetry.space_group_name_H-M   'P 1'
#
loop_
_entity.id
_entity.type
_entity.pdbx_description
1 polymer ?
#
loop_
_entity_poly.entity_id
_entity_poly.type
_entity_poly.pdbx_seq_one_letter_code
_entity_poly.pdbx_strand_id
1 'polypeptide(L)'
;MDMVLAGAYGQDYRRFTDVALPAGAFDRAVSDIDTYFQVELGGMQHWNITTEGLKNIRHLVLSMRGSDTLPVFFEGADLLQQWIPEIDTVSIPRASHDLPGRNPAAVATGLVEFFTK
;
A
#
# COMPACT_ATOMS: atom_id res chain seq x y z
N MET A 1 -2.67 5.20 17.30
CA MET A 1 -3.52 4.85 16.14
C MET A 1 -3.71 6.01 15.18
N ASP A 2 -4.39 7.08 15.58
CA ASP A 2 -4.70 8.22 14.69
C ASP A 2 -3.48 8.81 13.98
N MET A 3 -2.36 8.93 14.66
CA MET A 3 -1.13 9.47 14.07
C MET A 3 -0.55 8.57 12.97
N VAL A 4 -0.62 7.26 13.15
CA VAL A 4 -0.17 6.28 12.15
C VAL A 4 -1.09 6.30 10.94
N LEU A 5 -2.41 6.26 11.16
CA LEU A 5 -3.39 6.29 10.08
C LEU A 5 -3.38 7.61 9.32
N ALA A 6 -3.28 8.74 10.02
CA ALA A 6 -3.17 10.05 9.38
C ALA A 6 -1.86 10.17 8.57
N GLY A 7 -0.77 9.58 9.03
CA GLY A 7 0.49 9.52 8.30
C GLY A 7 0.40 8.71 7.01
N ALA A 8 -0.22 7.52 7.07
CA ALA A 8 -0.34 6.63 5.91
C ALA A 8 -1.44 7.05 4.92
N TYR A 9 -2.59 7.47 5.44
CA TYR A 9 -3.82 7.66 4.65
C TYR A 9 -4.25 9.13 4.49
N GLY A 10 -3.59 10.07 5.16
CA GLY A 10 -3.92 11.48 5.18
C GLY A 10 -4.83 11.88 6.36
N GLN A 11 -4.91 13.19 6.65
CA GLN A 11 -5.64 13.73 7.81
C GLN A 11 -7.15 13.46 7.77
N ASP A 12 -7.70 13.19 6.61
CA ASP A 12 -9.12 12.92 6.38
C ASP A 12 -9.45 11.41 6.35
N TYR A 13 -8.51 10.54 6.79
CA TYR A 13 -8.64 9.08 6.71
C TYR A 13 -9.95 8.56 7.32
N ARG A 14 -10.43 9.12 8.44
CA ARG A 14 -11.68 8.72 9.08
C ARG A 14 -12.88 8.88 8.14
N ARG A 15 -12.99 10.01 7.46
CA ARG A 15 -14.07 10.26 6.52
C ARG A 15 -14.12 9.23 5.39
N PHE A 16 -12.94 8.79 4.93
CA PHE A 16 -12.86 7.77 3.88
C PHE A 16 -13.16 6.38 4.41
N THR A 17 -12.65 6.03 5.59
CA THR A 17 -12.92 4.72 6.20
C THR A 17 -14.40 4.53 6.50
N ASP A 18 -15.09 5.56 6.97
CA ASP A 18 -16.52 5.51 7.28
C ASP A 18 -17.39 5.33 6.02
N VAL A 19 -16.93 5.79 4.86
CA VAL A 19 -17.65 5.64 3.58
C VAL A 19 -17.27 4.36 2.84
N ALA A 20 -16.00 3.98 2.89
CA ALA A 20 -15.45 2.85 2.09
C ALA A 20 -15.58 1.51 2.80
N LEU A 21 -15.67 1.48 4.12
CA LEU A 21 -15.66 0.26 4.91
C LEU A 21 -17.04 -0.05 5.49
N PRO A 22 -17.34 -1.33 5.75
CA PRO A 22 -18.57 -1.72 6.45
C PRO A 22 -18.65 -1.08 7.83
N ALA A 23 -19.88 -0.83 8.30
CA ALA A 23 -20.13 -0.30 9.63
C ALA A 23 -19.39 -1.11 10.71
N GLY A 24 -18.74 -0.43 11.65
CA GLY A 24 -17.95 -1.02 12.73
C GLY A 24 -16.58 -1.58 12.32
N ALA A 25 -16.16 -1.44 11.06
CA ALA A 25 -14.83 -1.89 10.64
C ALA A 25 -13.71 -1.12 11.34
N PHE A 26 -13.89 0.18 11.52
CA PHE A 26 -12.92 1.00 12.24
C PHE A 26 -12.80 0.60 13.71
N ASP A 27 -13.91 0.34 14.39
CA ASP A 27 -13.90 -0.10 15.80
C ASP A 27 -13.21 -1.47 15.95
N ARG A 28 -13.42 -2.38 15.01
CA ARG A 28 -12.69 -3.66 14.96
C ARG A 28 -11.20 -3.44 14.77
N ALA A 29 -10.79 -2.57 13.84
CA ALA A 29 -9.39 -2.26 13.64
C ALA A 29 -8.73 -1.64 14.89
N VAL A 30 -9.48 -0.82 15.63
CA VAL A 30 -9.02 -0.28 16.92
C VAL A 30 -8.89 -1.38 17.98
N SER A 31 -9.82 -2.36 18.03
CA SER A 31 -9.72 -3.48 18.97
C SER A 31 -8.54 -4.41 18.67
N ASP A 32 -8.13 -4.51 17.40
CA ASP A 32 -7.06 -5.39 16.97
C ASP A 32 -5.68 -4.70 16.93
N ILE A 33 -5.60 -3.46 17.44
CA ILE A 33 -4.39 -2.64 17.36
C ILE A 33 -3.17 -3.25 18.02
N ASP A 34 -3.35 -4.01 19.08
CA ASP A 34 -2.27 -4.70 19.77
C ASP A 34 -1.63 -5.76 18.88
N THR A 35 -2.42 -6.46 18.07
CA THR A 35 -1.91 -7.40 17.06
C THR A 35 -1.01 -6.68 16.05
N TYR A 36 -1.44 -5.53 15.56
CA TYR A 36 -0.64 -4.73 14.63
C TYR A 36 0.70 -4.30 15.25
N PHE A 37 0.69 -3.70 16.44
CA PHE A 37 1.91 -3.17 17.06
C PHE A 37 2.83 -4.24 17.62
N GLN A 38 2.28 -5.28 18.25
CA GLN A 38 3.10 -6.29 18.93
C GLN A 38 3.53 -7.44 18.03
N VAL A 39 2.71 -7.79 17.03
CA VAL A 39 2.99 -8.95 16.16
C VAL A 39 3.48 -8.48 14.79
N GLU A 40 2.69 -7.70 14.07
CA GLU A 40 3.02 -7.35 12.69
C GLU A 40 4.20 -6.39 12.60
N LEU A 41 4.13 -5.26 13.31
CA LEU A 41 5.20 -4.26 13.30
C LEU A 41 6.48 -4.80 13.96
N GLY A 42 6.35 -5.60 15.01
CA GLY A 42 7.47 -6.30 15.64
C GLY A 42 8.15 -7.29 14.69
N GLY A 43 7.36 -8.02 13.90
CA GLY A 43 7.85 -8.94 12.86
C GLY A 43 8.61 -8.23 11.74
N MET A 44 8.18 -7.03 11.35
CA MET A 44 8.83 -6.24 10.29
C MET A 44 10.28 -5.88 10.62
N GLN A 45 10.65 -5.75 11.87
CA GLN A 45 12.03 -5.45 12.28
C GLN A 45 13.02 -6.57 11.88
N HIS A 46 12.54 -7.78 11.73
CA HIS A 46 13.32 -8.96 11.33
C HIS A 46 13.21 -9.28 9.84
N TRP A 47 12.38 -8.54 9.12
CA TRP A 47 12.20 -8.73 7.69
C TRP A 47 13.26 -7.97 6.92
N ASN A 48 14.05 -8.69 6.16
CA ASN A 48 15.12 -8.12 5.35
C ASN A 48 14.92 -8.50 3.88
N ILE A 49 14.61 -7.50 3.08
CA ILE A 49 14.57 -7.65 1.61
C ILE A 49 15.97 -7.37 1.09
N THR A 50 16.55 -8.34 0.41
CA THR A 50 17.84 -8.18 -0.25
C THR A 50 17.66 -8.15 -1.77
N THR A 51 18.52 -7.40 -2.45
CA THR A 51 18.54 -7.37 -3.92
C THR A 51 18.77 -8.76 -4.52
N GLU A 52 19.54 -9.61 -3.83
CA GLU A 52 19.75 -11.00 -4.25
C GLU A 52 18.48 -11.85 -4.13
N GLY A 53 17.70 -11.65 -3.06
CA GLY A 53 16.40 -12.31 -2.89
C GLY A 53 15.42 -11.91 -3.98
N LEU A 54 15.39 -10.63 -4.36
CA LEU A 54 14.50 -10.12 -5.40
C LEU A 54 14.84 -10.63 -6.80
N LYS A 55 16.08 -10.94 -7.10
CA LYS A 55 16.49 -11.58 -8.37
C LYS A 55 15.88 -12.97 -8.59
N ASN A 56 15.38 -13.60 -7.53
CA ASN A 56 14.70 -14.91 -7.64
C ASN A 56 13.22 -14.78 -8.02
N ILE A 57 12.67 -13.58 -8.09
CA ILE A 57 11.30 -13.34 -8.56
C ILE A 57 11.28 -13.59 -10.07
N ARG A 58 10.48 -14.60 -10.51
CA ARG A 58 10.35 -15.03 -11.90
C ARG A 58 8.97 -14.70 -12.50
N HIS A 59 8.11 -14.12 -11.69
CA HIS A 59 6.76 -13.74 -12.09
C HIS A 59 6.72 -12.27 -12.48
N LEU A 60 5.73 -11.92 -13.30
CA LEU A 60 5.40 -10.51 -13.56
C LEU A 60 5.06 -9.82 -12.24
N VAL A 61 5.54 -8.61 -12.07
CA VAL A 61 5.32 -7.81 -10.86
C VAL A 61 4.71 -6.48 -11.26
N LEU A 62 3.64 -6.10 -10.56
CA LEU A 62 3.01 -4.79 -10.69
C LEU A 62 3.21 -4.01 -9.39
N SER A 63 3.76 -2.81 -9.48
CA SER A 63 3.79 -1.83 -8.40
C SER A 63 2.77 -0.73 -8.67
N MET A 64 1.84 -0.54 -7.76
CA MET A 64 0.88 0.56 -7.81
C MET A 64 1.17 1.56 -6.68
N ARG A 65 1.18 2.84 -7.00
CA ARG A 65 1.37 3.91 -6.00
C ARG A 65 0.38 5.04 -6.20
N GLY A 66 -0.02 5.70 -5.12
CA GLY A 66 -0.86 6.88 -5.19
C GLY A 66 -0.08 8.12 -5.60
N SER A 67 -0.69 9.01 -6.42
CA SER A 67 -0.07 10.27 -6.82
C SER A 67 0.16 11.24 -5.64
N ASP A 68 -0.62 11.10 -4.57
CA ASP A 68 -0.65 12.01 -3.42
C ASP A 68 -0.09 11.31 -2.15
N THR A 69 0.70 10.25 -2.34
CA THR A 69 1.29 9.49 -1.22
C THR A 69 2.51 10.24 -0.62
N LEU A 70 2.96 9.79 0.54
CA LEU A 70 4.12 10.39 1.21
C LEU A 70 5.43 10.08 0.47
N PRO A 71 6.46 10.96 0.59
CA PRO A 71 7.76 10.78 -0.08
C PRO A 71 8.39 9.41 0.16
N VAL A 72 8.30 8.86 1.37
CA VAL A 72 8.84 7.53 1.71
C VAL A 72 8.28 6.39 0.83
N PHE A 73 7.02 6.49 0.41
CA PHE A 73 6.42 5.49 -0.49
C PHE A 73 6.86 5.68 -1.93
N PHE A 74 7.16 6.91 -2.36
CA PHE A 74 7.81 7.16 -3.65
C PHE A 74 9.20 6.55 -3.68
N GLU A 75 10.02 6.84 -2.68
CA GLU A 75 11.38 6.30 -2.54
C GLU A 75 11.38 4.76 -2.53
N GLY A 76 10.45 4.15 -1.77
CA GLY A 76 10.29 2.69 -1.76
C GLY A 76 9.92 2.10 -3.11
N ALA A 77 9.01 2.74 -3.85
CA ALA A 77 8.64 2.31 -5.20
C ALA A 77 9.81 2.45 -6.19
N ASP A 78 10.57 3.54 -6.10
CA ASP A 78 11.74 3.78 -6.94
C ASP A 78 12.85 2.74 -6.67
N LEU A 79 13.06 2.35 -5.40
CA LEU A 79 13.98 1.27 -5.04
C LEU A 79 13.52 -0.08 -5.61
N LEU A 80 12.24 -0.41 -5.52
CA LEU A 80 11.70 -1.63 -6.11
C LEU A 80 11.92 -1.67 -7.63
N GLN A 81 11.72 -0.55 -8.30
CA GLN A 81 11.96 -0.44 -9.75
C GLN A 81 13.44 -0.62 -10.12
N GLN A 82 14.37 -0.15 -9.28
CA GLN A 82 15.79 -0.39 -9.47
C GLN A 82 16.18 -1.85 -9.27
N TRP A 83 15.54 -2.54 -8.32
CA TRP A 83 15.88 -3.90 -7.95
C TRP A 83 15.16 -4.97 -8.79
N ILE A 84 14.01 -4.63 -9.38
CA ILE A 84 13.21 -5.49 -10.26
C ILE A 84 13.03 -4.74 -11.59
N PRO A 85 13.97 -4.85 -12.55
CA PRO A 85 13.97 -4.03 -13.77
C PRO A 85 12.72 -4.19 -14.65
N GLU A 86 12.08 -5.35 -14.60
CA GLU A 86 10.88 -5.66 -15.40
C GLU A 86 9.56 -5.42 -14.62
N ILE A 87 9.62 -4.65 -13.52
CA ILE A 87 8.42 -4.31 -12.76
C ILE A 87 7.56 -3.32 -13.55
N ASP A 88 6.30 -3.65 -13.73
CA ASP A 88 5.31 -2.69 -14.21
C ASP A 88 4.95 -1.69 -13.12
N THR A 89 4.76 -0.43 -13.49
CA THR A 89 4.42 0.62 -12.52
C THR A 89 3.18 1.38 -12.95
N VAL A 90 2.25 1.60 -12.03
CA VAL A 90 1.03 2.38 -12.24
C VAL A 90 0.89 3.41 -11.14
N SER A 91 0.69 4.67 -11.53
CA SER A 91 0.35 5.76 -10.62
C SER A 91 -1.17 5.92 -10.56
N ILE A 92 -1.74 5.81 -9.36
CA ILE A 92 -3.18 5.95 -9.12
C ILE A 92 -3.46 7.42 -8.79
N PRO A 93 -4.19 8.15 -9.65
CA PRO A 93 -4.43 9.57 -9.46
C PRO A 93 -5.32 9.84 -8.25
N ARG A 94 -5.05 10.93 -7.54
CA ARG A 94 -5.80 11.37 -6.36
C ARG A 94 -5.89 10.31 -5.27
N ALA A 95 -4.87 9.51 -5.12
CA ALA A 95 -4.77 8.49 -4.08
C ALA A 95 -3.51 8.69 -3.24
N SER A 96 -3.63 8.50 -1.95
CA SER A 96 -2.52 8.36 -1.01
C SER A 96 -2.10 6.89 -0.91
N HIS A 97 -1.72 6.39 0.26
CA HIS A 97 -1.36 4.98 0.44
C HIS A 97 -2.57 4.02 0.36
N ASP A 98 -3.77 4.50 0.69
CA ASP A 98 -5.03 3.75 0.56
C ASP A 98 -5.58 3.83 -0.88
N LEU A 99 -4.99 3.09 -1.80
CA LEU A 99 -5.33 3.12 -3.22
C LEU A 99 -6.79 2.70 -3.49
N PRO A 100 -7.26 1.53 -2.99
CA PRO A 100 -8.62 1.07 -3.27
C PRO A 100 -9.69 1.96 -2.63
N GLY A 101 -9.43 2.50 -1.45
CA GLY A 101 -10.37 3.40 -0.77
C GLY A 101 -10.47 4.76 -1.47
N ARG A 102 -9.39 5.22 -2.09
CA ARG A 102 -9.35 6.55 -2.73
C ARG A 102 -9.80 6.54 -4.18
N ASN A 103 -9.37 5.54 -4.94
CA ASN A 103 -9.70 5.47 -6.37
C ASN A 103 -9.83 4.01 -6.85
N PRO A 104 -10.90 3.29 -6.44
CA PRO A 104 -11.10 1.89 -6.78
C PRO A 104 -11.15 1.64 -8.28
N ALA A 105 -11.72 2.57 -9.06
CA ALA A 105 -11.83 2.43 -10.50
C ALA A 105 -10.46 2.41 -11.19
N ALA A 106 -9.55 3.32 -10.80
CA ALA A 106 -8.21 3.36 -11.37
C ALA A 106 -7.38 2.13 -10.95
N VAL A 107 -7.56 1.65 -9.71
CA VAL A 107 -6.92 0.41 -9.25
C VAL A 107 -7.41 -0.78 -10.07
N ALA A 108 -8.73 -0.92 -10.25
CA ALA A 108 -9.32 -1.99 -11.06
C ALA A 108 -8.82 -1.96 -12.51
N THR A 109 -8.75 -0.78 -13.12
CA THR A 109 -8.22 -0.61 -14.48
C THR A 109 -6.77 -1.10 -14.57
N GLY A 110 -5.90 -0.66 -13.67
CA GLY A 110 -4.49 -1.07 -13.67
C GLY A 110 -4.31 -2.57 -13.45
N LEU A 111 -5.13 -3.19 -12.61
CA LEU A 111 -5.12 -4.65 -12.41
C LEU A 111 -5.58 -5.39 -13.66
N VAL A 112 -6.68 -4.96 -14.30
CA VAL A 112 -7.17 -5.57 -15.54
C VAL A 112 -6.11 -5.48 -16.63
N GLU A 113 -5.52 -4.31 -16.85
CA GLU A 113 -4.46 -4.13 -17.83
C GLU A 113 -3.24 -5.03 -17.57
N PHE A 114 -2.87 -5.21 -16.31
CA PHE A 114 -1.76 -6.07 -15.96
C PHE A 114 -2.06 -7.56 -16.20
N PHE A 115 -3.23 -8.04 -15.82
CA PHE A 115 -3.60 -9.46 -15.95
C PHE A 115 -4.07 -9.88 -17.33
N THR A 116 -4.23 -8.94 -18.26
CA THR A 116 -4.64 -9.24 -19.66
C THR A 116 -3.50 -9.09 -20.67
N LYS A 117 -2.27 -8.89 -20.19
CA LYS A 117 -1.05 -8.86 -21.02
C LYS A 117 -0.67 -10.27 -21.57
#